data_b7195ce8a59ecbb6ad5d9d4ed4776a83
#
_entry.id   b7195ce8a59ecbb6ad5d9d4ed4776a83
#
_cell.length_a   1.000
_cell.length_b   1.000
_cell.length_c   1.000
_cell.angle_alpha   90.00
_cell.angle_beta   90.00
_cell.angle_gamma   90.00
#
_symmetry.space_group_name_H-M   'P 1'
#
loop_
_entity.id
_entity.type
_entity.pdbx_description
1 polymer ?
#
loop_
_entity_poly.entity_id
_entity_poly.type
_entity_poly.pdbx_seq_one_letter_code
_entity_poly.pdbx_strand_id
1 'polypeptide(L)'
;MNLLNNPEKRKWMIVVTIFIAIICNYLDRQLLSILKPTIKAAFDMNDDGYAFIVNIFLICYAVMYPISGILVDRFGPKKVMFLGILAWSAACIGGGLSTNMEQFAFFRGLLGLAEPTIFAGQIVAVTVWFEKRQRATANSLCTAGGSIGTVVAPIVIAWLSTIFPWNDVFVLAGAIGILNIRILATASPEGTIAPVEKCRGEKKAQ
;
A
#
# COMPACT_ATOMS: atom_id res chain seq x y z
N MET A 1 -22.53 21.87 -1.06
CA MET A 1 -22.00 22.03 0.32
C MET A 1 -20.70 21.24 0.38
N ASN A 2 -19.53 21.95 0.24
CA ASN A 2 -18.23 21.33 0.02
C ASN A 2 -17.76 20.52 1.25
N LEU A 3 -17.77 19.19 1.13
CA LEU A 3 -17.27 18.23 2.13
C LEU A 3 -15.81 18.52 2.54
N LEU A 4 -15.06 19.23 1.68
CA LEU A 4 -13.64 19.56 1.85
C LEU A 4 -13.37 20.73 2.81
N ASN A 5 -14.37 21.55 3.16
CA ASN A 5 -14.19 22.73 4.01
C ASN A 5 -14.29 22.43 5.52
N ASN A 6 -14.71 21.23 5.93
CA ASN A 6 -14.80 20.87 7.34
C ASN A 6 -13.56 20.06 7.77
N PRO A 7 -12.69 20.58 8.65
CA PRO A 7 -11.44 19.91 9.05
C PRO A 7 -11.70 18.56 9.74
N GLU A 8 -12.79 18.40 10.45
CA GLU A 8 -13.18 17.14 11.09
C GLU A 8 -13.49 16.06 10.04
N LYS A 9 -14.25 16.39 8.99
CA LYS A 9 -14.57 15.45 7.93
C LYS A 9 -13.33 15.07 7.13
N ARG A 10 -12.42 16.01 6.90
CA ARG A 10 -11.16 15.76 6.17
C ARG A 10 -10.26 14.74 6.86
N LYS A 11 -10.05 14.84 8.17
CA LYS A 11 -9.21 13.87 8.89
C LYS A 11 -9.76 12.44 8.79
N TRP A 12 -11.08 12.27 8.85
CA TRP A 12 -11.71 10.96 8.68
C TRP A 12 -11.66 10.46 7.25
N MET A 13 -11.73 11.34 6.24
CA MET A 13 -11.51 10.95 4.85
C MET A 13 -10.10 10.39 4.62
N ILE A 14 -9.08 10.96 5.26
CA ILE A 14 -7.70 10.44 5.19
C ILE A 14 -7.65 9.03 5.78
N VAL A 15 -8.27 8.79 6.93
CA VAL A 15 -8.35 7.46 7.55
C VAL A 15 -9.02 6.45 6.62
N VAL A 16 -10.16 6.80 6.02
CA VAL A 16 -10.87 5.93 5.07
C VAL A 16 -10.01 5.63 3.84
N THR A 17 -9.30 6.62 3.32
CA THR A 17 -8.41 6.43 2.17
C THR A 17 -7.26 5.48 2.50
N ILE A 18 -6.63 5.65 3.66
CA ILE A 18 -5.56 4.77 4.14
C ILE A 18 -6.11 3.36 4.40
N PHE A 19 -7.28 3.25 5.00
CA PHE A 19 -7.97 1.97 5.24
C PHE A 19 -8.19 1.19 3.93
N ILE A 20 -8.69 1.86 2.89
CA ILE A 20 -8.87 1.26 1.56
C ILE A 20 -7.51 0.84 0.96
N ALA A 21 -6.49 1.71 1.06
CA ALA A 21 -5.15 1.39 0.58
C ALA A 21 -4.56 0.15 1.26
N ILE A 22 -4.80 -0.03 2.55
CA ILE A 22 -4.36 -1.20 3.31
C ILE A 22 -5.12 -2.45 2.87
N ILE A 23 -6.43 -2.37 2.65
CA ILE A 23 -7.20 -3.51 2.11
C ILE A 23 -6.61 -3.95 0.77
N CYS A 24 -6.36 -3.01 -0.15
CA CYS A 24 -5.77 -3.32 -1.45
C CYS A 24 -4.37 -3.93 -1.32
N ASN A 25 -3.56 -3.42 -0.39
CA ASN A 25 -2.23 -3.96 -0.13
C ASN A 25 -2.28 -5.43 0.34
N TYR A 26 -3.22 -5.77 1.21
CA TYR A 26 -3.42 -7.16 1.64
C TYR A 26 -4.00 -8.04 0.53
N LEU A 27 -4.84 -7.49 -0.36
CA LEU A 27 -5.29 -8.20 -1.57
C LEU A 27 -4.10 -8.62 -2.42
N ASP A 28 -3.14 -7.73 -2.68
CA ASP A 28 -1.96 -8.05 -3.50
C ASP A 28 -1.07 -9.13 -2.92
N ARG A 29 -0.90 -9.15 -1.60
CA ARG A 29 -0.16 -10.22 -0.92
C ARG A 29 -0.82 -11.57 -1.10
N GLN A 30 -2.14 -11.61 -1.03
CA GLN A 30 -2.91 -12.85 -1.19
C GLN A 30 -2.96 -13.34 -2.65
N LEU A 31 -2.85 -12.43 -3.63
CA LEU A 31 -2.80 -12.78 -5.05
C LEU A 31 -1.75 -13.85 -5.34
N LEU A 32 -0.51 -13.65 -4.86
CA LEU A 32 0.58 -14.59 -5.09
C LEU A 32 0.29 -15.96 -4.48
N SER A 33 -0.29 -15.99 -3.28
CA SER A 33 -0.58 -17.23 -2.56
C SER A 33 -1.72 -18.03 -3.22
N ILE A 34 -2.79 -17.34 -3.59
CA ILE A 34 -3.99 -17.98 -4.14
C ILE A 34 -3.77 -18.45 -5.57
N LEU A 35 -3.09 -17.63 -6.37
CA LEU A 35 -2.76 -17.93 -7.76
C LEU A 35 -1.49 -18.78 -7.92
N LYS A 36 -0.88 -19.28 -6.82
CA LYS A 36 0.34 -20.10 -6.85
C LYS A 36 0.29 -21.21 -7.90
N PRO A 37 -0.76 -22.07 -7.98
CA PRO A 37 -0.78 -23.15 -8.97
C PRO A 37 -0.74 -22.64 -10.40
N THR A 38 -1.49 -21.59 -10.70
CA THR A 38 -1.61 -20.99 -12.03
C THR A 38 -0.30 -20.30 -12.44
N ILE A 39 0.34 -19.56 -11.52
CA ILE A 39 1.61 -18.88 -11.77
C ILE A 39 2.73 -19.90 -11.97
N LYS A 40 2.76 -20.97 -11.17
CA LYS A 40 3.74 -22.06 -11.37
C LYS A 40 3.60 -22.72 -12.74
N ALA A 41 2.39 -22.97 -13.17
CA ALA A 41 2.13 -23.55 -14.50
C ALA A 41 2.47 -22.57 -15.62
N ALA A 42 2.21 -21.27 -15.45
CA ALA A 42 2.48 -20.27 -16.48
C ALA A 42 3.98 -20.06 -16.76
N PHE A 43 4.84 -20.18 -15.74
CA PHE A 43 6.29 -20.01 -15.86
C PHE A 43 7.07 -21.33 -15.81
N ASP A 44 6.39 -22.48 -15.85
CA ASP A 44 6.98 -23.83 -15.73
C ASP A 44 7.99 -23.92 -14.57
N MET A 45 7.61 -23.36 -13.38
CA MET A 45 8.50 -23.27 -12.23
C MET A 45 8.18 -24.35 -11.18
N ASN A 46 9.24 -24.82 -10.51
CA ASN A 46 9.14 -25.69 -9.35
C ASN A 46 8.84 -24.89 -8.06
N ASP A 47 8.77 -25.57 -6.90
CA ASP A 47 8.55 -24.92 -5.61
C ASP A 47 9.72 -24.04 -5.19
N ASP A 48 10.96 -24.34 -5.59
CA ASP A 48 12.13 -23.51 -5.30
C ASP A 48 12.07 -22.17 -6.04
N GLY A 49 11.64 -22.17 -7.31
CA GLY A 49 11.42 -20.95 -8.09
C GLY A 49 10.34 -20.06 -7.47
N TYR A 50 9.26 -20.68 -7.00
CA TYR A 50 8.20 -19.94 -6.28
C TYR A 50 8.72 -19.37 -4.96
N ALA A 51 9.47 -20.16 -4.18
CA ALA A 51 10.08 -19.71 -2.93
C ALA A 51 11.06 -18.55 -3.16
N PHE A 52 11.83 -18.58 -4.25
CA PHE A 52 12.72 -17.47 -4.64
C PHE A 52 11.94 -16.16 -4.84
N ILE A 53 10.82 -16.20 -5.54
CA ILE A 53 9.97 -15.02 -5.77
C ILE A 53 9.42 -14.47 -4.45
N VAL A 54 8.97 -15.34 -3.55
CA VAL A 54 8.47 -14.95 -2.22
C VAL A 54 9.60 -14.34 -1.38
N ASN A 55 10.79 -14.93 -1.40
CA ASN A 55 11.94 -14.47 -0.64
C ASN A 55 12.45 -13.11 -1.12
N ILE A 56 12.51 -12.86 -2.42
CA ILE A 56 12.87 -11.53 -2.96
C ILE A 56 11.93 -10.46 -2.41
N PHE A 57 10.63 -10.70 -2.45
CA PHE A 57 9.64 -9.77 -1.89
C PHE A 57 9.91 -9.53 -0.40
N LEU A 58 10.07 -10.59 0.40
CA LEU A 58 10.27 -10.50 1.84
C LEU A 58 11.57 -9.75 2.22
N ILE A 59 12.66 -10.01 1.51
CA ILE A 59 13.95 -9.33 1.75
C ILE A 59 13.82 -7.84 1.42
N CYS A 60 13.27 -7.50 0.26
CA CYS A 60 13.05 -6.12 -0.14
C CYS A 60 12.14 -5.38 0.86
N TYR A 61 11.08 -6.05 1.31
CA TYR A 61 10.16 -5.53 2.31
C TYR A 61 10.85 -5.27 3.65
N ALA A 62 11.62 -6.24 4.15
CA ALA A 62 12.32 -6.13 5.42
C ALA A 62 13.37 -5.00 5.42
N VAL A 63 14.10 -4.84 4.31
CA VAL A 63 15.09 -3.76 4.14
C VAL A 63 14.38 -2.40 4.07
N MET A 64 13.30 -2.31 3.32
CA MET A 64 12.61 -1.03 3.11
C MET A 64 11.80 -0.59 4.34
N TYR A 65 11.37 -1.50 5.20
CA TYR A 65 10.51 -1.19 6.35
C TYR A 65 11.13 -0.10 7.27
N PRO A 66 12.36 -0.21 7.78
CA PRO A 66 12.99 0.86 8.57
C PRO A 66 13.29 2.10 7.74
N ILE A 67 13.68 1.95 6.46
CA ILE A 67 13.98 3.07 5.56
C ILE A 67 12.73 3.90 5.31
N SER A 68 11.57 3.28 5.18
CA SER A 68 10.30 3.99 4.95
C SER A 68 9.96 4.97 6.06
N GLY A 69 10.28 4.66 7.32
CA GLY A 69 10.14 5.59 8.44
C GLY A 69 11.02 6.85 8.25
N ILE A 70 12.28 6.67 7.90
CA ILE A 70 13.21 7.79 7.64
C ILE A 70 12.73 8.64 6.46
N LEU A 71 12.25 8.01 5.40
CA LEU A 71 11.70 8.73 4.24
C LEU A 71 10.47 9.56 4.60
N VAL A 72 9.58 9.01 5.41
CA VAL A 72 8.37 9.72 5.85
C VAL A 72 8.72 10.89 6.76
N ASP A 73 9.70 10.74 7.65
CA ASP A 73 10.18 11.84 8.50
C ASP A 73 10.82 12.97 7.69
N ARG A 74 11.58 12.63 6.64
CA ARG A 74 12.29 13.60 5.81
C ARG A 74 11.41 14.29 4.76
N PHE A 75 10.59 13.53 4.04
CA PHE A 75 9.81 14.01 2.89
C PHE A 75 8.33 14.24 3.19
N GLY A 76 7.87 13.79 4.36
CA GLY A 76 6.48 13.86 4.80
C GLY A 76 5.63 12.67 4.30
N PRO A 77 4.58 12.31 5.07
CA PRO A 77 3.79 11.12 4.81
C PRO A 77 3.06 11.16 3.45
N LYS A 78 2.55 12.33 3.03
CA LYS A 78 1.81 12.46 1.76
C LYS A 78 2.64 12.06 0.55
N LYS A 79 3.86 12.64 0.42
CA LYS A 79 4.73 12.38 -0.73
C LYS A 79 5.20 10.94 -0.77
N VAL A 80 5.59 10.40 0.39
CA VAL A 80 6.10 9.03 0.49
C VAL A 80 4.99 8.02 0.19
N MET A 81 3.79 8.19 0.75
CA MET A 81 2.65 7.34 0.44
C MET A 81 2.25 7.42 -1.04
N PHE A 82 2.21 8.63 -1.61
CA PHE A 82 1.89 8.82 -3.03
C PHE A 82 2.87 8.06 -3.93
N LEU A 83 4.17 8.24 -3.72
CA LEU A 83 5.22 7.55 -4.48
C LEU A 83 5.17 6.03 -4.23
N GLY A 84 4.91 5.61 -3.00
CA GLY A 84 4.77 4.20 -2.64
C GLY A 84 3.60 3.53 -3.35
N ILE A 85 2.42 4.14 -3.35
CA ILE A 85 1.26 3.60 -4.05
C ILE A 85 1.49 3.60 -5.57
N LEU A 86 2.15 4.62 -6.12
CA LEU A 86 2.49 4.67 -7.53
C LEU A 86 3.45 3.52 -7.92
N ALA A 87 4.54 3.34 -7.16
CA ALA A 87 5.50 2.28 -7.38
C ALA A 87 4.87 0.89 -7.21
N TRP A 88 4.03 0.71 -6.19
CA TRP A 88 3.26 -0.51 -5.97
C TRP A 88 2.33 -0.81 -7.14
N SER A 89 1.53 0.17 -7.59
CA SER A 89 0.62 -0.01 -8.73
C SER A 89 1.38 -0.39 -10.01
N ALA A 90 2.51 0.28 -10.28
CA ALA A 90 3.37 -0.04 -11.41
C ALA A 90 3.96 -1.46 -11.31
N ALA A 91 4.37 -1.87 -10.10
CA ALA A 91 4.89 -3.21 -9.84
C ALA A 91 3.82 -4.30 -10.06
N CYS A 92 2.57 -4.06 -9.63
CA CYS A 92 1.47 -5.00 -9.89
C CYS A 92 1.18 -5.14 -11.37
N ILE A 93 1.04 -4.02 -12.09
CA ILE A 93 0.80 -4.04 -13.54
C ILE A 93 1.95 -4.73 -14.27
N GLY A 94 3.20 -4.36 -13.94
CA GLY A 94 4.38 -4.99 -14.53
C GLY A 94 4.48 -6.49 -14.23
N GLY A 95 4.12 -6.91 -13.02
CA GLY A 95 4.01 -8.32 -12.64
C GLY A 95 2.99 -9.07 -13.49
N GLY A 96 1.82 -8.47 -13.74
CA GLY A 96 0.80 -9.05 -14.62
C GLY A 96 1.25 -9.11 -16.10
N LEU A 97 2.10 -8.21 -16.55
CA LEU A 97 2.62 -8.17 -17.92
C LEU A 97 3.91 -8.96 -18.10
N SER A 98 4.46 -9.57 -17.06
CA SER A 98 5.71 -10.32 -17.15
C SER A 98 5.56 -11.58 -17.98
N THR A 99 6.57 -11.85 -18.82
CA THR A 99 6.61 -12.98 -19.75
C THR A 99 7.51 -14.11 -19.26
N ASN A 100 8.34 -13.85 -18.25
CA ASN A 100 9.24 -14.83 -17.66
C ASN A 100 9.34 -14.64 -16.14
N MET A 101 9.85 -15.69 -15.46
CA MET A 101 10.00 -15.75 -14.01
C MET A 101 10.87 -14.61 -13.47
N GLU A 102 11.95 -14.23 -14.16
CA GLU A 102 12.90 -13.21 -13.69
C GLU A 102 12.25 -11.82 -13.66
N GLN A 103 11.50 -11.48 -14.71
CA GLN A 103 10.72 -10.23 -14.76
C GLN A 103 9.68 -10.20 -13.65
N PHE A 104 8.97 -11.30 -13.45
CA PHE A 104 7.98 -11.40 -12.38
C PHE A 104 8.63 -11.24 -10.99
N ALA A 105 9.78 -11.89 -10.75
CA ALA A 105 10.56 -11.73 -9.52
C ALA A 105 11.04 -10.30 -9.30
N PHE A 106 11.49 -9.61 -10.36
CA PHE A 106 11.89 -8.21 -10.31
C PHE A 106 10.73 -7.31 -9.84
N PHE A 107 9.53 -7.46 -10.44
CA PHE A 107 8.37 -6.69 -10.04
C PHE A 107 7.90 -7.04 -8.61
N ARG A 108 8.07 -8.27 -8.18
CA ARG A 108 7.84 -8.67 -6.78
C ARG A 108 8.81 -8.00 -5.81
N GLY A 109 10.08 -7.87 -6.18
CA GLY A 109 11.05 -7.10 -5.40
C GLY A 109 10.67 -5.61 -5.31
N LEU A 110 10.27 -5.01 -6.44
CA LEU A 110 9.81 -3.63 -6.48
C LEU A 110 8.56 -3.41 -5.61
N LEU A 111 7.63 -4.37 -5.62
CA LEU A 111 6.47 -4.38 -4.73
C LEU A 111 6.88 -4.39 -3.27
N GLY A 112 7.84 -5.25 -2.89
CA GLY A 112 8.39 -5.32 -1.54
C GLY A 112 9.02 -4.01 -1.08
N LEU A 113 9.65 -3.25 -1.98
CA LEU A 113 10.17 -1.90 -1.67
C LEU A 113 9.06 -0.85 -1.53
N ALA A 114 7.97 -0.98 -2.26
CA ALA A 114 6.90 0.02 -2.28
C ALA A 114 5.93 -0.07 -1.08
N GLU A 115 5.53 -1.27 -0.71
CA GLU A 115 4.47 -1.53 0.28
C GLU A 115 4.72 -0.96 1.69
N PRO A 116 5.94 -1.04 2.29
CA PRO A 116 6.17 -0.56 3.65
C PRO A 116 5.89 0.93 3.84
N THR A 117 5.99 1.72 2.76
CA THR A 117 5.78 3.17 2.79
C THR A 117 4.37 3.57 3.23
N ILE A 118 3.36 2.72 2.95
CA ILE A 118 1.96 2.95 3.33
C ILE A 118 1.82 2.87 4.85
N PHE A 119 2.41 1.87 5.49
CA PHE A 119 2.32 1.68 6.95
C PHE A 119 3.08 2.77 7.70
N ALA A 120 4.29 3.13 7.25
CA ALA A 120 5.03 4.24 7.84
C ALA A 120 4.27 5.56 7.68
N GLY A 121 3.74 5.82 6.48
CA GLY A 121 2.93 7.01 6.19
C GLY A 121 1.64 7.08 7.01
N GLN A 122 0.96 5.94 7.24
CA GLN A 122 -0.23 5.84 8.09
C GLN A 122 0.03 6.37 9.50
N ILE A 123 1.07 5.85 10.17
CA ILE A 123 1.39 6.20 11.56
C ILE A 123 1.63 7.70 11.69
N VAL A 124 2.42 8.27 10.78
CA VAL A 124 2.74 9.71 10.80
C VAL A 124 1.53 10.54 10.42
N ALA A 125 0.76 10.15 9.40
CA ALA A 125 -0.46 10.86 9.02
C ALA A 125 -1.47 10.93 10.18
N VAL A 126 -1.72 9.80 10.86
CA VAL A 126 -2.60 9.78 12.04
C VAL A 126 -2.04 10.68 13.16
N THR A 127 -0.73 10.69 13.37
CA THR A 127 -0.09 11.52 14.40
C THR A 127 -0.23 13.01 14.12
N VAL A 128 -0.19 13.42 12.86
CA VAL A 128 -0.30 14.83 12.44
C VAL A 128 -1.76 15.32 12.50
N TRP A 129 -2.72 14.50 12.05
CA TRP A 129 -4.11 14.92 11.89
C TRP A 129 -5.00 14.72 13.12
N PHE A 130 -4.60 13.83 14.04
CA PHE A 130 -5.43 13.49 15.20
C PHE A 130 -4.80 13.90 16.53
N GLU A 131 -5.65 14.36 17.45
CA GLU A 131 -5.27 14.61 18.83
C GLU A 131 -4.85 13.31 19.52
N LYS A 132 -4.00 13.40 20.55
CA LYS A 132 -3.46 12.23 21.28
C LYS A 132 -4.54 11.22 21.69
N ARG A 133 -5.72 11.71 22.12
CA ARG A 133 -6.85 10.88 22.57
C ARG A 133 -7.47 10.05 21.44
N GLN A 134 -7.43 10.55 20.19
CA GLN A 134 -8.09 9.94 19.04
C GLN A 134 -7.13 9.08 18.18
N ARG A 135 -5.81 9.19 18.40
CA ARG A 135 -4.79 8.50 17.56
C ARG A 135 -4.91 6.99 17.60
N ALA A 136 -5.15 6.43 18.80
CA ALA A 136 -5.28 4.99 18.95
C ALA A 136 -6.46 4.47 18.11
N THR A 137 -7.63 5.10 18.21
CA THR A 137 -8.82 4.72 17.44
C THR A 137 -8.61 4.86 15.93
N ALA A 138 -8.03 5.99 15.48
CA ALA A 138 -7.77 6.21 14.07
C ALA A 138 -6.77 5.18 13.51
N ASN A 139 -5.71 4.88 14.26
CA ASN A 139 -4.70 3.90 13.83
C ASN A 139 -5.27 2.48 13.81
N SER A 140 -6.05 2.09 14.84
CA SER A 140 -6.72 0.78 14.88
C SER A 140 -7.71 0.61 13.72
N LEU A 141 -8.44 1.67 13.35
CA LEU A 141 -9.35 1.62 12.21
C LEU A 141 -8.58 1.41 10.90
N CYS A 142 -7.48 2.13 10.67
CA CYS A 142 -6.63 1.90 9.50
C CYS A 142 -6.11 0.45 9.46
N THR A 143 -5.61 -0.05 10.60
CA THR A 143 -5.03 -1.40 10.69
C THR A 143 -6.09 -2.50 10.53
N ALA A 144 -7.34 -2.26 10.93
CA ALA A 144 -8.45 -3.17 10.73
C ALA A 144 -8.69 -3.47 9.23
N GLY A 145 -8.31 -2.54 8.33
CA GLY A 145 -8.29 -2.78 6.90
C GLY A 145 -7.46 -4.00 6.49
N GLY A 146 -6.34 -4.25 7.17
CA GLY A 146 -5.51 -5.44 6.94
C GLY A 146 -6.24 -6.74 7.29
N SER A 147 -6.92 -6.78 8.43
CA SER A 147 -7.71 -7.96 8.83
C SER A 147 -8.87 -8.23 7.87
N ILE A 148 -9.59 -7.18 7.48
CA ILE A 148 -10.67 -7.28 6.48
C ILE A 148 -10.10 -7.72 5.14
N GLY A 149 -9.00 -7.11 4.68
CA GLY A 149 -8.32 -7.48 3.45
C GLY A 149 -7.93 -8.96 3.43
N THR A 150 -7.35 -9.48 4.52
CA THR A 150 -6.96 -10.89 4.63
C THR A 150 -8.14 -11.85 4.51
N VAL A 151 -9.31 -11.50 5.05
CA VAL A 151 -10.52 -12.34 4.99
C VAL A 151 -11.23 -12.23 3.63
N VAL A 152 -11.32 -11.01 3.09
CA VAL A 152 -12.05 -10.73 1.84
C VAL A 152 -11.24 -11.13 0.61
N ALA A 153 -9.92 -10.97 0.65
CA ALA A 153 -9.04 -11.21 -0.49
C ALA A 153 -9.19 -12.61 -1.10
N PRO A 154 -9.15 -13.72 -0.34
CA PRO A 154 -9.30 -15.05 -0.93
C PRO A 154 -10.59 -15.22 -1.72
N ILE A 155 -11.71 -14.69 -1.20
CA ILE A 155 -13.03 -14.80 -1.84
C ILE A 155 -13.03 -14.01 -3.16
N VAL A 156 -12.57 -12.77 -3.12
CA VAL A 156 -12.54 -11.88 -4.30
C VAL A 156 -11.60 -12.43 -5.37
N ILE A 157 -10.39 -12.86 -4.97
CA ILE A 157 -9.38 -13.36 -5.91
C ILE A 157 -9.83 -14.67 -6.54
N ALA A 158 -10.39 -15.60 -5.74
CA ALA A 158 -10.93 -16.86 -6.26
C ALA A 158 -12.06 -16.60 -7.27
N TRP A 159 -12.96 -15.66 -6.97
CA TRP A 159 -14.03 -15.27 -7.91
C TRP A 159 -13.46 -14.61 -9.18
N LEU A 160 -12.53 -13.68 -9.06
CA LEU A 160 -11.89 -13.03 -10.22
C LEU A 160 -11.13 -14.03 -11.10
N SER A 161 -10.47 -15.02 -10.51
CA SER A 161 -9.73 -16.05 -11.24
C SER A 161 -10.61 -17.00 -12.05
N THR A 162 -11.93 -17.04 -11.82
CA THR A 162 -12.89 -17.77 -12.66
C THR A 162 -13.27 -17.01 -13.92
N ILE A 163 -13.09 -15.69 -13.94
CA ILE A 163 -13.53 -14.80 -15.02
C ILE A 163 -12.33 -14.31 -15.83
N PHE A 164 -11.22 -14.01 -15.17
CA PHE A 164 -10.04 -13.39 -15.76
C PHE A 164 -8.81 -14.29 -15.61
N PRO A 165 -7.90 -14.32 -16.59
CA PRO A 165 -6.59 -14.95 -16.45
C PRO A 165 -5.79 -14.26 -15.32
N TRP A 166 -4.86 -14.97 -14.72
CA TRP A 166 -4.06 -14.49 -13.59
C TRP A 166 -3.35 -13.14 -13.87
N ASN A 167 -2.89 -12.93 -15.09
CA ASN A 167 -2.26 -11.68 -15.54
C ASN A 167 -3.16 -10.48 -15.34
N ASP A 168 -4.42 -10.60 -15.79
CA ASP A 168 -5.38 -9.51 -15.74
C ASP A 168 -5.78 -9.20 -14.29
N VAL A 169 -5.79 -10.20 -13.40
CA VAL A 169 -6.06 -9.99 -11.97
C VAL A 169 -4.98 -9.11 -11.34
N PHE A 170 -3.69 -9.30 -11.70
CA PHE A 170 -2.60 -8.42 -11.27
C PHE A 170 -2.73 -7.01 -11.84
N VAL A 171 -3.08 -6.88 -13.11
CA VAL A 171 -3.29 -5.57 -13.76
C VAL A 171 -4.46 -4.84 -13.11
N LEU A 172 -5.56 -5.53 -12.81
CA LEU A 172 -6.71 -4.96 -12.10
C LEU A 172 -6.33 -4.46 -10.70
N ALA A 173 -5.55 -5.24 -9.95
CA ALA A 173 -5.06 -4.84 -8.63
C ALA A 173 -4.22 -3.55 -8.70
N GLY A 174 -3.31 -3.46 -9.67
CA GLY A 174 -2.53 -2.24 -9.90
C GLY A 174 -3.39 -1.05 -10.34
N ALA A 175 -4.43 -1.26 -11.16
CA ALA A 175 -5.36 -0.22 -11.58
C ALA A 175 -6.16 0.35 -10.39
N ILE A 176 -6.58 -0.50 -9.44
CA ILE A 176 -7.22 -0.08 -8.19
C ILE A 176 -6.26 0.77 -7.36
N GLY A 177 -4.97 0.44 -7.32
CA GLY A 177 -3.94 1.24 -6.67
C GLY A 177 -3.85 2.66 -7.27
N ILE A 178 -3.89 2.80 -8.59
CA ILE A 178 -3.89 4.11 -9.27
C ILE A 178 -5.14 4.93 -8.89
N LEU A 179 -6.31 4.28 -8.80
CA LEU A 179 -7.52 4.94 -8.34
C LEU A 179 -7.38 5.47 -6.91
N ASN A 180 -6.74 4.70 -6.03
CA ASN A 180 -6.43 5.12 -4.66
C ASN A 180 -5.54 6.37 -4.59
N ILE A 181 -4.59 6.53 -5.53
CA ILE A 181 -3.76 7.74 -5.64
C ILE A 181 -4.62 8.98 -5.85
N ARG A 182 -5.61 8.91 -6.74
CA ARG A 182 -6.51 10.04 -6.99
C ARG A 182 -7.29 10.43 -5.74
N ILE A 183 -7.79 9.45 -5.00
CA ILE A 183 -8.52 9.69 -3.74
C ILE A 183 -7.58 10.31 -2.70
N LEU A 184 -6.36 9.81 -2.55
CA LEU A 184 -5.37 10.34 -1.62
C LEU A 184 -4.97 11.79 -1.98
N ALA A 185 -4.82 12.10 -3.25
CA ALA A 185 -4.48 13.43 -3.72
C ALA A 185 -5.60 14.44 -3.41
N THR A 186 -6.86 14.05 -3.58
CA THR A 186 -8.01 14.93 -3.30
C THR A 186 -8.27 15.11 -1.80
N ALA A 187 -8.04 14.06 -0.99
CA ALA A 187 -8.22 14.11 0.46
C ALA A 187 -7.15 14.97 1.18
N SER A 188 -5.97 15.11 0.59
CA SER A 188 -4.83 15.82 1.20
C SER A 188 -4.32 16.95 0.30
N PRO A 189 -4.95 18.15 0.25
CA PRO A 189 -4.46 19.28 -0.52
C PRO A 189 -3.03 19.68 -0.10
N GLU A 190 -2.31 20.26 -1.04
CA GLU A 190 -0.94 20.74 -0.82
C GLU A 190 -0.89 21.78 0.30
N GLY A 191 0.09 21.63 1.20
CA GLY A 191 0.34 22.56 2.31
C GLY A 191 -0.13 22.08 3.69
N THR A 192 -0.89 21.00 3.80
CA THR A 192 -1.49 20.59 5.07
C THR A 192 -0.66 19.56 5.85
N ILE A 193 0.40 18.98 5.25
CA ILE A 193 1.32 18.05 5.91
C ILE A 193 2.74 18.63 5.76
N ALA A 194 3.09 19.53 6.68
CA ALA A 194 4.46 19.99 6.82
C ALA A 194 5.38 18.82 7.25
N PRO A 195 6.66 18.81 6.84
CA PRO A 195 7.63 17.86 7.38
C PRO A 195 7.61 17.89 8.91
N VAL A 196 7.77 16.74 9.54
CA VAL A 196 7.69 16.55 11.00
C VAL A 196 8.65 17.48 11.76
N GLU A 197 9.74 17.90 11.13
CA GLU A 197 10.70 18.87 11.66
C GLU A 197 10.06 20.22 12.03
N LYS A 198 9.08 20.69 11.26
CA LYS A 198 8.39 21.97 11.55
C LYS A 198 7.53 21.89 12.82
N CYS A 199 6.90 20.73 13.05
CA CYS A 199 6.12 20.49 14.27
C CYS A 199 6.99 20.26 15.51
N ARG A 200 8.26 19.86 15.33
CA ARG A 200 9.22 19.66 16.44
C ARG A 200 9.87 20.95 16.87
N GLY A 201 10.06 21.90 15.95
CA GLY A 201 10.61 23.24 16.22
C GLY A 201 9.67 24.10 17.05
N GLU A 202 8.36 24.09 16.77
CA GLU A 202 7.37 24.89 17.49
C GLU A 202 7.16 24.41 18.94
N LYS A 203 7.38 23.10 19.22
CA LYS A 203 7.29 22.57 20.61
C LYS A 203 8.52 22.83 21.48
N LYS A 204 9.64 23.26 20.91
CA LYS A 204 10.84 23.66 21.68
C LYS A 204 10.86 25.16 21.97
N ALA A 205 9.95 25.94 21.40
CA ALA A 205 9.83 27.38 21.58
C ALA A 205 8.70 27.78 22.57
N GLN A 206 8.01 26.83 23.15
CA GLN A 206 7.06 26.98 24.28
C GLN A 206 7.63 26.30 25.53
#